data_6cf9955eb56b25a11098df98581cfb5b
#
_entry.id   6cf9955eb56b25a11098df98581cfb5b
#
_cell.length_a   1.000
_cell.length_b   1.000
_cell.length_c   1.000
_cell.angle_alpha   90.00
_cell.angle_beta   90.00
_cell.angle_gamma   90.00
#
_symmetry.space_group_name_H-M   'P 1'
#
loop_
_entity.id
_entity.type
_entity.pdbx_description
1 polymer ?
#
loop_
_entity_poly.entity_id
_entity_poly.type
_entity_poly.pdbx_seq_one_letter_code
_entity_poly.pdbx_strand_id
1 'polypeptide(L)'
;MDVKRDDALGWRVFLKGGTEPTERSALDWLHELNHLGAGEILLTSMDRDGTGDGFDLQLLELASRLPIPLIASGGAGLEIHFLEALEHGADAVLAATLFHEGILPIPRLKAYLAQNDLSVRI
;
A
#
# COMPACT_ATOMS: atom_id res chain seq x y z
N MET A 1 7.31 -3.90 -4.49
CA MET A 1 6.60 -5.16 -4.84
C MET A 1 5.26 -4.78 -5.47
N ASP A 2 5.09 -5.05 -6.76
CA ASP A 2 3.87 -4.75 -7.49
C ASP A 2 3.03 -6.01 -7.59
N VAL A 3 1.75 -5.92 -7.24
CA VAL A 3 0.84 -7.07 -7.27
C VAL A 3 -0.48 -6.70 -7.93
N LYS A 4 -1.10 -7.69 -8.55
CA LYS A 4 -2.42 -7.58 -9.18
C LYS A 4 -3.30 -8.76 -8.75
N ARG A 5 -4.60 -8.50 -8.62
CA ARG A 5 -5.59 -9.53 -8.28
C ARG A 5 -5.53 -10.68 -9.29
N ASP A 6 -5.58 -11.89 -8.78
CA ASP A 6 -5.50 -13.12 -9.56
C ASP A 6 -6.43 -14.18 -8.96
N ASP A 7 -7.25 -14.82 -9.80
CA ASP A 7 -8.26 -15.78 -9.33
C ASP A 7 -7.66 -17.03 -8.68
N ALA A 8 -6.46 -17.46 -9.15
CA ALA A 8 -5.81 -18.66 -8.62
C ALA A 8 -4.91 -18.36 -7.42
N LEU A 9 -4.23 -17.19 -7.41
CA LEU A 9 -3.18 -16.85 -6.44
C LEU A 9 -3.64 -15.81 -5.39
N GLY A 10 -4.86 -15.29 -5.49
CA GLY A 10 -5.33 -14.14 -4.72
C GLY A 10 -4.74 -12.84 -5.25
N TRP A 11 -3.43 -12.65 -5.14
CA TRP A 11 -2.65 -11.60 -5.79
C TRP A 11 -1.37 -12.18 -6.37
N ARG A 12 -1.09 -11.84 -7.61
CA ARG A 12 0.11 -12.25 -8.35
C ARG A 12 1.18 -11.16 -8.27
N VAL A 13 2.42 -11.55 -8.06
CA VAL A 13 3.59 -10.65 -8.10
C VAL A 13 3.97 -10.34 -9.54
N PHE A 14 4.26 -9.06 -9.81
CA PHE A 14 4.76 -8.57 -11.09
C PHE A 14 6.17 -8.01 -10.95
N LEU A 15 6.95 -8.09 -12.02
CA LEU A 15 8.29 -7.52 -12.16
C LEU A 15 8.29 -6.35 -13.14
N LYS A 16 9.42 -5.65 -13.20
CA LYS A 16 9.69 -4.59 -14.17
C LYS A 16 8.59 -3.53 -14.23
N GLY A 17 8.23 -2.98 -13.06
CA GLY A 17 7.20 -1.94 -12.98
C GLY A 17 5.81 -2.42 -13.40
N GLY A 18 5.47 -3.66 -13.10
CA GLY A 18 4.14 -4.22 -13.39
C GLY A 18 3.95 -4.75 -14.81
N THR A 19 5.01 -4.89 -15.60
CA THR A 19 4.89 -5.35 -17.00
C THR A 19 5.08 -6.86 -17.17
N GLU A 20 5.69 -7.55 -16.23
CA GLU A 20 6.04 -8.97 -16.34
C GLU A 20 5.41 -9.78 -15.19
N PRO A 21 4.36 -10.58 -15.46
CA PRO A 21 3.75 -11.44 -14.45
C PRO A 21 4.69 -12.58 -14.06
N THR A 22 4.65 -12.97 -12.77
CA THR A 22 5.35 -14.15 -12.26
C THR A 22 4.34 -15.24 -11.87
N GLU A 23 4.81 -16.45 -11.56
CA GLU A 23 3.98 -17.53 -10.98
C GLU A 23 3.93 -17.47 -9.44
N ARG A 24 4.37 -16.37 -8.82
CA ARG A 24 4.39 -16.20 -7.37
C ARG A 24 3.12 -15.53 -6.86
N SER A 25 2.52 -16.09 -5.80
CA SER A 25 1.52 -15.37 -5.02
C SER A 25 2.17 -14.28 -4.17
N ALA A 26 1.43 -13.19 -3.93
CA ALA A 26 1.91 -12.13 -3.05
C ALA A 26 2.20 -12.65 -1.63
N LEU A 27 1.33 -13.52 -1.10
CA LEU A 27 1.48 -14.08 0.24
C LEU A 27 2.75 -14.92 0.38
N ASP A 28 3.00 -15.84 -0.56
CA ASP A 28 4.20 -16.68 -0.53
C ASP A 28 5.47 -15.85 -0.64
N TRP A 29 5.44 -14.82 -1.51
CA TRP A 29 6.59 -13.92 -1.66
C TRP A 29 6.83 -13.07 -0.42
N LEU A 30 5.79 -12.57 0.23
CA LEU A 30 5.90 -11.86 1.51
C LEU A 30 6.52 -12.74 2.61
N HIS A 31 6.12 -14.01 2.71
CA HIS A 31 6.74 -14.96 3.64
C HIS A 31 8.22 -15.18 3.36
N GLU A 32 8.58 -15.34 2.07
CA GLU A 32 9.98 -15.49 1.66
C GLU A 32 10.81 -14.24 1.97
N LEU A 33 10.28 -13.04 1.68
CA LEU A 33 10.93 -11.76 2.01
C LEU A 33 11.16 -11.60 3.51
N ASN A 34 10.19 -11.99 4.34
CA ASN A 34 10.34 -12.01 5.79
C ASN A 34 11.49 -12.94 6.22
N HIS A 35 11.54 -14.14 5.65
CA HIS A 35 12.61 -15.10 5.95
C HIS A 35 13.99 -14.62 5.49
N LEU A 36 14.06 -13.92 4.36
CA LEU A 36 15.28 -13.31 3.83
C LEU A 36 15.74 -12.06 4.59
N GLY A 37 14.93 -11.55 5.52
CA GLY A 37 15.26 -10.40 6.36
C GLY A 37 15.03 -9.05 5.69
N ALA A 38 14.01 -8.92 4.83
CA ALA A 38 13.60 -7.62 4.29
C ALA A 38 13.26 -6.65 5.43
N GLY A 39 13.78 -5.42 5.37
CA GLY A 39 13.56 -4.40 6.39
C GLY A 39 12.19 -3.74 6.30
N GLU A 40 11.70 -3.52 5.07
CA GLU A 40 10.40 -2.89 4.77
C GLU A 40 9.85 -3.45 3.47
N ILE A 41 8.53 -3.42 3.29
CA ILE A 41 7.86 -3.78 2.04
C ILE A 41 7.09 -2.57 1.50
N LEU A 42 7.49 -2.05 0.36
CA LEU A 42 6.66 -1.15 -0.44
C LEU A 42 5.74 -2.00 -1.32
N LEU A 43 4.45 -1.99 -1.00
CA LEU A 43 3.43 -2.82 -1.63
C LEU A 43 2.48 -1.98 -2.48
N THR A 44 2.53 -2.16 -3.79
CA THR A 44 1.67 -1.46 -4.74
C THR A 44 0.58 -2.38 -5.27
N SER A 45 -0.68 -2.03 -5.03
CA SER A 45 -1.81 -2.66 -5.72
C SER A 45 -1.96 -2.06 -7.11
N MET A 46 -1.65 -2.84 -8.14
CA MET A 46 -1.81 -2.43 -9.54
C MET A 46 -3.28 -2.23 -9.93
N ASP A 47 -4.20 -2.92 -9.26
CA ASP A 47 -5.64 -2.76 -9.48
C ASP A 47 -6.15 -1.41 -8.99
N ARG A 48 -5.53 -0.85 -7.97
CA ARG A 48 -5.90 0.43 -7.35
C ARG A 48 -5.08 1.60 -7.87
N ASP A 49 -3.87 1.35 -8.33
CA ASP A 49 -2.96 2.42 -8.78
C ASP A 49 -3.59 3.27 -9.89
N GLY A 50 -3.58 4.58 -9.69
CA GLY A 50 -4.17 5.56 -10.61
C GLY A 50 -5.69 5.69 -10.56
N THR A 51 -6.43 4.90 -9.76
CA THR A 51 -7.91 4.95 -9.70
C THR A 51 -8.43 6.10 -8.84
N GLY A 52 -7.73 6.45 -7.78
CA GLY A 52 -8.24 7.40 -6.78
C GLY A 52 -9.36 6.86 -5.87
N ASP A 53 -9.66 5.55 -5.95
CA ASP A 53 -10.77 4.88 -5.27
C ASP A 53 -10.40 4.29 -3.89
N GLY A 54 -9.22 4.61 -3.40
CA GLY A 54 -8.68 4.10 -2.13
C GLY A 54 -7.69 2.96 -2.32
N PHE A 55 -6.90 2.72 -1.25
CA PHE A 55 -5.94 1.62 -1.21
C PHE A 55 -6.64 0.25 -1.21
N ASP A 56 -5.91 -0.81 -1.54
CA ASP A 56 -6.42 -2.18 -1.49
C ASP A 56 -6.37 -2.70 -0.04
N LEU A 57 -7.43 -2.42 0.73
CA LEU A 57 -7.49 -2.75 2.15
C LEU A 57 -7.39 -4.25 2.42
N GLN A 58 -7.97 -5.10 1.56
CA GLN A 58 -7.87 -6.56 1.70
C GLN A 58 -6.42 -7.04 1.54
N LEU A 59 -5.68 -6.44 0.60
CA LEU A 59 -4.27 -6.72 0.40
C LEU A 59 -3.42 -6.28 1.61
N LEU A 60 -3.72 -5.10 2.17
CA LEU A 60 -3.04 -4.60 3.36
C LEU A 60 -3.28 -5.49 4.58
N GLU A 61 -4.52 -5.90 4.84
CA GLU A 61 -4.86 -6.83 5.92
C GLU A 61 -4.14 -8.19 5.77
N LEU A 62 -3.99 -8.67 4.54
CA LEU A 62 -3.23 -9.89 4.28
C LEU A 62 -1.75 -9.72 4.60
N ALA A 63 -1.14 -8.64 4.12
CA ALA A 63 0.28 -8.37 4.25
C ALA A 63 0.68 -8.00 5.69
N SER A 64 -0.18 -7.29 6.43
CA SER A 64 0.07 -6.85 7.81
C SER A 64 0.14 -7.99 8.84
N ARG A 65 -0.20 -9.21 8.45
CA ARG A 65 -0.03 -10.40 9.32
C ARG A 65 1.44 -10.79 9.51
N LEU A 66 2.33 -10.24 8.69
CA LEU A 66 3.77 -10.47 8.78
C LEU A 66 4.44 -9.34 9.56
N PRO A 67 5.51 -9.63 10.33
CA PRO A 67 6.19 -8.66 11.18
C PRO A 67 7.19 -7.79 10.39
N ILE A 68 6.84 -7.39 9.16
CA ILE A 68 7.65 -6.50 8.33
C ILE A 68 6.90 -5.19 8.15
N PRO A 69 7.50 -4.03 8.41
CA PRO A 69 6.90 -2.74 8.12
C PRO A 69 6.38 -2.63 6.69
N LEU A 70 5.13 -2.19 6.55
CA LEU A 70 4.39 -2.16 5.30
C LEU A 70 4.10 -0.75 4.85
N ILE A 71 4.56 -0.39 3.65
CA ILE A 71 4.27 0.88 3.01
C ILE A 71 3.22 0.63 1.91
N ALA A 72 2.01 1.16 2.10
CA ALA A 72 0.92 1.02 1.14
C ALA A 72 1.08 1.99 -0.03
N SER A 73 0.89 1.51 -1.25
CA SER A 73 0.96 2.30 -2.49
C SER A 73 -0.14 1.90 -3.47
N GLY A 74 -0.66 2.90 -4.20
CA GLY A 74 -1.67 2.73 -5.24
C GLY A 74 -3.11 2.93 -4.75
N GLY A 75 -3.81 3.91 -5.33
CA GLY A 75 -5.23 4.14 -5.13
C GLY A 75 -5.63 5.37 -4.32
N ALA A 76 -4.71 6.09 -3.71
CA ALA A 76 -5.04 7.28 -2.92
C ALA A 76 -5.74 8.36 -3.74
N GLY A 77 -6.90 8.85 -3.27
CA GLY A 77 -7.67 9.92 -3.89
C GLY A 77 -8.19 10.96 -2.89
N LEU A 78 -8.41 10.58 -1.63
CA LEU A 78 -8.96 11.43 -0.57
C LEU A 78 -8.19 11.20 0.74
N GLU A 79 -8.30 12.16 1.70
CA GLU A 79 -7.66 12.04 3.02
C GLU A 79 -8.08 10.76 3.77
N ILE A 80 -9.36 10.40 3.66
CA ILE A 80 -9.90 9.20 4.32
C ILE A 80 -9.19 7.92 3.87
N HIS A 81 -8.76 7.83 2.62
CA HIS A 81 -8.07 6.64 2.12
C HIS A 81 -6.74 6.39 2.86
N PHE A 82 -6.03 7.45 3.24
CA PHE A 82 -4.79 7.34 4.04
C PHE A 82 -5.09 6.85 5.46
N LEU A 83 -6.16 7.35 6.09
CA LEU A 83 -6.62 6.87 7.39
C LEU A 83 -6.95 5.38 7.33
N GLU A 84 -7.82 4.98 6.39
CA GLU A 84 -8.21 3.58 6.20
C GLU A 84 -7.01 2.65 5.99
N ALA A 85 -6.03 3.04 5.17
CA ALA A 85 -4.85 2.23 4.94
C ALA A 85 -4.03 2.00 6.22
N LEU A 86 -3.85 3.04 7.04
CA LEU A 86 -3.14 2.95 8.31
C LEU A 86 -3.91 2.11 9.34
N GLU A 87 -5.24 2.24 9.39
CA GLU A 87 -6.10 1.42 10.27
C GLU A 87 -6.12 -0.07 9.84
N HIS A 88 -5.92 -0.35 8.54
CA HIS A 88 -5.87 -1.72 7.99
C HIS A 88 -4.46 -2.32 7.91
N GLY A 89 -3.52 -1.74 8.67
CA GLY A 89 -2.24 -2.36 8.95
C GLY A 89 -1.06 -1.88 8.12
N ALA A 90 -1.20 -0.78 7.37
CA ALA A 90 -0.04 -0.10 6.81
C ALA A 90 0.70 0.69 7.90
N ASP A 91 2.03 0.59 7.93
CA ASP A 91 2.89 1.41 8.81
C ASP A 91 3.19 2.78 8.18
N ALA A 92 3.13 2.85 6.85
CA ALA A 92 3.29 4.08 6.09
C ALA A 92 2.44 4.04 4.81
N VAL A 93 2.21 5.22 4.23
CA VAL A 93 1.41 5.39 3.00
C VAL A 93 2.15 6.25 1.99
N LEU A 94 2.08 5.87 0.73
CA LEU A 94 2.71 6.56 -0.39
C LEU A 94 1.64 6.97 -1.41
N ALA A 95 1.70 8.21 -1.88
CA ALA A 95 0.95 8.69 -3.02
C ALA A 95 1.82 9.61 -3.89
N ALA A 96 1.55 9.65 -5.18
CA ALA A 96 2.29 10.48 -6.11
C ALA A 96 1.43 11.63 -6.65
N THR A 97 0.43 11.33 -7.46
CA THR A 97 -0.40 12.30 -8.20
C THR A 97 -1.01 13.37 -7.29
N LEU A 98 -1.61 12.98 -6.17
CA LEU A 98 -2.25 13.92 -5.23
C LEU A 98 -1.30 15.03 -4.75
N PHE A 99 -0.05 14.68 -4.50
CA PHE A 99 0.95 15.61 -4.00
C PHE A 99 1.62 16.41 -5.13
N HIS A 100 1.95 15.74 -6.23
CA HIS A 100 2.60 16.37 -7.39
C HIS A 100 1.70 17.41 -8.08
N GLU A 101 0.41 17.14 -8.15
CA GLU A 101 -0.57 18.06 -8.73
C GLU A 101 -1.14 19.08 -7.73
N GLY A 102 -0.70 19.02 -6.46
CA GLY A 102 -1.14 19.93 -5.40
C GLY A 102 -2.61 19.76 -5.01
N ILE A 103 -3.22 18.63 -5.33
CA ILE A 103 -4.63 18.34 -5.00
C ILE A 103 -4.80 18.23 -3.48
N LEU A 104 -3.86 17.56 -2.82
CA LEU A 104 -3.86 17.37 -1.37
C LEU A 104 -2.50 17.83 -0.79
N PRO A 105 -2.43 19.00 -0.13
CA PRO A 105 -1.22 19.43 0.55
C PRO A 105 -0.89 18.51 1.75
N ILE A 106 0.38 18.11 1.88
CA ILE A 106 0.85 17.22 2.97
C ILE A 106 0.50 17.77 4.36
N PRO A 107 0.64 19.07 4.67
CA PRO A 107 0.23 19.61 5.98
C PRO A 107 -1.26 19.41 6.29
N ARG A 108 -2.13 19.52 5.27
CA ARG A 108 -3.57 19.28 5.41
C ARG A 108 -3.85 17.80 5.71
N LEU A 109 -3.22 16.87 4.98
CA LEU A 109 -3.34 15.44 5.26
C LEU A 109 -2.89 15.11 6.68
N LYS A 110 -1.74 15.63 7.11
CA LYS A 110 -1.24 15.39 8.47
C LYS A 110 -2.19 15.92 9.55
N ALA A 111 -2.76 17.12 9.34
CA ALA A 111 -3.76 17.67 10.26
C ALA A 111 -5.01 16.76 10.34
N TYR A 112 -5.48 16.26 9.21
CA TYR A 112 -6.61 15.31 9.16
C TYR A 112 -6.31 14.01 9.91
N LEU A 113 -5.14 13.42 9.70
CA LEU A 113 -4.73 12.19 10.40
C LEU A 113 -4.59 12.41 11.91
N ALA A 114 -4.02 13.54 12.34
CA ALA A 114 -3.92 13.91 13.76
C ALA A 114 -5.29 14.12 14.43
N GLN A 115 -6.28 14.67 13.71
CA GLN A 115 -7.66 14.83 14.19
C GLN A 115 -8.38 13.48 14.35
N ASN A 116 -7.90 12.43 13.70
CA ASN A 116 -8.38 11.06 13.83
C ASN A 116 -7.46 10.19 14.71
N ASP A 117 -6.81 10.79 15.69
CA ASP A 117 -5.99 10.14 16.72
C ASP A 117 -4.76 9.37 16.20
N LEU A 118 -4.35 9.60 14.95
CA LEU A 118 -3.10 9.04 14.44
C LEU A 118 -1.90 9.91 14.80
N SER A 119 -0.85 9.27 15.33
CA SER A 119 0.41 9.94 15.62
C SER A 119 1.16 10.27 14.34
N VAL A 120 1.23 11.55 13.99
CA VAL A 120 1.95 12.05 12.82
C VAL A 120 2.92 13.16 13.21
N ARG A 121 4.06 13.19 12.53
CA ARG A 121 5.03 14.29 12.71
C ARG A 121 4.56 15.51 11.91
N ILE A 122 4.22 16.56 12.61
CA ILE A 122 3.79 17.85 12.05
C ILE A 122 4.99 18.74 11.77
#